data_c068cf8acca4d8538313784bd8343ec0
#
_entry.id   c068cf8acca4d8538313784bd8343ec0
#
_cell.length_a   1.000
_cell.length_b   1.000
_cell.length_c   1.000
_cell.angle_alpha   90.00
_cell.angle_beta   90.00
_cell.angle_gamma   90.00
#
_symmetry.space_group_name_H-M   'P 1'
#
loop_
_entity.id
_entity.type
_entity.pdbx_description
1 polymer ?
#
loop_
_entity_poly.entity_id
_entity_poly.type
_entity_poly.pdbx_seq_one_letter_code
_entity_poly.pdbx_strand_id
1 'polypeptide(L)'
;MIDEEVTLKKLEVFLAFMRLHSLSRVAEELGQSTVSVHRALHTLEEGLRCPLFRREGRNLAPLPTAFAFAKYAQRAVAETEEGIRKVREMAGFAGTRLKIGSLYSLTLRCIPQLLMGLKLRRPELQIDLTLGSNQELLRSLDEGRLDAIVIGLQGAPEDPQLLAVPLFEDEVYLAAPLGSPYAGQAAVDLRALKDEKFVTLGDGFVTSHSFEHAFRQAGYVPQTVLRVSDIFSLMNLVGGGMGYSLLPGRVAGFSARVDLLPLDERYASHQTITLLLARTRERDPNLLALAAECRMYGARRLELPA
;
A
#
# COMPACT_ATOMS: atom_id res chain seq x y z
N MET A 1 -3.70 -30.54 21.02
CA MET A 1 -2.92 -31.10 19.90
C MET A 1 -3.63 -30.66 18.61
N ILE A 2 -2.90 -30.21 17.62
CA ILE A 2 -3.48 -29.80 16.31
C ILE A 2 -3.83 -31.11 15.59
N ASP A 3 -5.03 -31.18 15.00
CA ASP A 3 -5.50 -32.33 14.24
C ASP A 3 -4.65 -32.51 12.97
N GLU A 4 -4.41 -33.76 12.56
CA GLU A 4 -3.57 -34.10 11.39
C GLU A 4 -4.13 -33.51 10.07
N GLU A 5 -5.43 -33.27 10.03
CA GLU A 5 -6.08 -32.62 8.89
C GLU A 5 -5.85 -31.11 8.81
N VAL A 6 -5.31 -30.47 9.84
CA VAL A 6 -4.95 -29.06 9.85
C VAL A 6 -3.48 -28.90 9.44
N THR A 7 -3.23 -28.69 8.16
CA THR A 7 -1.87 -28.54 7.61
C THR A 7 -1.66 -27.14 7.01
N LEU A 8 -0.42 -26.66 6.99
CA LEU A 8 -0.07 -25.36 6.38
C LEU A 8 -0.57 -25.26 4.93
N LYS A 9 -0.43 -26.34 4.15
CA LYS A 9 -0.91 -26.35 2.75
C LYS A 9 -2.42 -26.15 2.64
N LYS A 10 -3.20 -26.71 3.58
CA LYS A 10 -4.65 -26.48 3.64
C LYS A 10 -4.98 -25.07 4.11
N LEU A 11 -4.18 -24.49 5.00
CA LEU A 11 -4.32 -23.07 5.39
C LEU A 11 -4.07 -22.15 4.21
N GLU A 12 -3.07 -22.40 3.37
CA GLU A 12 -2.82 -21.64 2.14
C GLU A 12 -4.02 -21.71 1.18
N VAL A 13 -4.56 -22.91 0.92
CA VAL A 13 -5.75 -23.11 0.09
C VAL A 13 -6.95 -22.36 0.67
N PHE A 14 -7.16 -22.43 1.97
CA PHE A 14 -8.23 -21.73 2.67
C PHE A 14 -8.09 -20.21 2.53
N LEU A 15 -6.92 -19.65 2.77
CA LEU A 15 -6.64 -18.22 2.65
C LEU A 15 -6.80 -17.72 1.20
N ALA A 16 -6.36 -18.50 0.21
CA ALA A 16 -6.59 -18.21 -1.20
C ALA A 16 -8.09 -18.17 -1.52
N PHE A 17 -8.87 -19.12 -0.97
CA PHE A 17 -10.32 -19.13 -1.15
C PHE A 17 -11.00 -17.93 -0.47
N MET A 18 -10.59 -17.55 0.73
CA MET A 18 -11.12 -16.37 1.43
C MET A 18 -10.87 -15.06 0.68
N ARG A 19 -9.87 -15.03 -0.19
CA ARG A 19 -9.53 -13.88 -1.03
C ARG A 19 -10.25 -13.88 -2.39
N LEU A 20 -10.31 -15.05 -3.04
CA LEU A 20 -10.78 -15.18 -4.42
C LEU A 20 -12.28 -15.56 -4.53
N HIS A 21 -12.86 -16.11 -3.49
CA HIS A 21 -14.24 -16.60 -3.41
C HIS A 21 -14.66 -17.53 -4.58
N SER A 22 -13.69 -18.23 -5.18
CA SER A 22 -13.90 -19.10 -6.35
C SER A 22 -12.94 -20.27 -6.36
N LEU A 23 -13.49 -21.50 -6.33
CA LEU A 23 -12.70 -22.74 -6.39
C LEU A 23 -11.82 -22.82 -7.66
N SER A 24 -12.36 -22.39 -8.80
CA SER A 24 -11.63 -22.43 -10.08
C SER A 24 -10.46 -21.45 -10.08
N ARG A 25 -10.63 -20.24 -9.55
CA ARG A 25 -9.56 -19.24 -9.45
C ARG A 25 -8.47 -19.67 -8.47
N VAL A 26 -8.84 -20.30 -7.35
CA VAL A 26 -7.88 -20.86 -6.39
C VAL A 26 -7.10 -22.01 -7.04
N ALA A 27 -7.79 -22.89 -7.78
CA ALA A 27 -7.16 -24.00 -8.49
C ALA A 27 -6.13 -23.51 -9.52
N GLU A 28 -6.49 -22.48 -10.28
CA GLU A 28 -5.58 -21.83 -11.25
C GLU A 28 -4.37 -21.20 -10.56
N GLU A 29 -4.60 -20.41 -9.52
CA GLU A 29 -3.52 -19.72 -8.78
C GLU A 29 -2.53 -20.69 -8.12
N LEU A 30 -3.03 -21.79 -7.53
CA LEU A 30 -2.21 -22.76 -6.81
C LEU A 30 -1.72 -23.92 -7.70
N GLY A 31 -2.04 -23.93 -9.00
CA GLY A 31 -1.68 -25.02 -9.90
C GLY A 31 -2.28 -26.38 -9.51
N GLN A 32 -3.51 -26.38 -8.99
CA GLN A 32 -4.22 -27.57 -8.50
C GLN A 32 -5.52 -27.81 -9.29
N SER A 33 -6.16 -28.97 -9.07
CA SER A 33 -7.51 -29.20 -9.57
C SER A 33 -8.56 -28.60 -8.63
N THR A 34 -9.71 -28.19 -9.19
CA THR A 34 -10.86 -27.71 -8.36
C THR A 34 -11.33 -28.75 -7.35
N VAL A 35 -11.22 -30.03 -7.70
CA VAL A 35 -11.53 -31.16 -6.80
C VAL A 35 -10.56 -31.19 -5.63
N SER A 36 -9.26 -30.98 -5.87
CA SER A 36 -8.24 -30.93 -4.82
C SER A 36 -8.47 -29.76 -3.87
N VAL A 37 -8.79 -28.57 -4.41
CA VAL A 37 -9.12 -27.38 -3.61
C VAL A 37 -10.36 -27.62 -2.74
N HIS A 38 -11.43 -28.16 -3.34
CA HIS A 38 -12.65 -28.47 -2.57
C HIS A 38 -12.39 -29.46 -1.45
N ARG A 39 -11.63 -30.55 -1.75
CA ARG A 39 -11.26 -31.55 -0.76
C ARG A 39 -10.42 -30.95 0.36
N ALA A 40 -9.46 -30.07 0.05
CA ALA A 40 -8.62 -29.42 1.04
C ALA A 40 -9.45 -28.55 2.02
N LEU A 41 -10.42 -27.80 1.51
CA LEU A 41 -11.32 -26.99 2.34
C LEU A 41 -12.20 -27.88 3.23
N HIS A 42 -12.77 -28.96 2.68
CA HIS A 42 -13.62 -29.86 3.42
C HIS A 42 -12.87 -30.60 4.55
N THR A 43 -11.69 -31.15 4.25
CA THR A 43 -10.89 -31.84 5.26
C THR A 43 -10.32 -30.88 6.31
N LEU A 44 -10.13 -29.59 5.97
CA LEU A 44 -9.81 -28.57 6.97
C LEU A 44 -10.96 -28.35 7.95
N GLU A 45 -12.22 -28.29 7.47
CA GLU A 45 -13.41 -28.20 8.32
C GLU A 45 -13.53 -29.39 9.25
N GLU A 46 -13.24 -30.60 8.74
CA GLU A 46 -13.22 -31.86 9.54
C GLU A 46 -12.18 -31.78 10.67
N GLY A 47 -10.95 -31.37 10.36
CA GLY A 47 -9.89 -31.19 11.36
C GLY A 47 -10.18 -30.10 12.39
N LEU A 48 -10.89 -29.05 12.00
CA LEU A 48 -11.34 -27.99 12.92
C LEU A 48 -12.60 -28.38 13.69
N ARG A 49 -13.31 -29.45 13.27
CA ARG A 49 -14.62 -29.86 13.79
C ARG A 49 -15.64 -28.70 13.79
N CYS A 50 -15.52 -27.82 12.82
CA CYS A 50 -16.32 -26.63 12.73
C CYS A 50 -16.53 -26.26 11.24
N PRO A 51 -17.77 -25.99 10.80
CA PRO A 51 -18.00 -25.51 9.45
C PRO A 51 -17.44 -24.10 9.26
N LEU A 52 -16.73 -23.90 8.16
CA LEU A 52 -16.21 -22.61 7.70
C LEU A 52 -17.04 -22.05 6.54
N PHE A 53 -17.69 -22.94 5.79
CA PHE A 53 -18.43 -22.58 4.59
C PHE A 53 -19.84 -23.15 4.60
N ARG A 54 -20.74 -22.46 3.92
CA ARG A 54 -22.08 -22.97 3.58
C ARG A 54 -22.20 -23.10 2.08
N ARG A 55 -23.02 -24.03 1.61
CA ARG A 55 -23.30 -24.22 0.21
C ARG A 55 -24.41 -23.27 -0.23
N GLU A 56 -24.14 -22.42 -1.22
CA GLU A 56 -25.12 -21.55 -1.87
C GLU A 56 -25.22 -21.93 -3.35
N GLY A 57 -26.13 -22.84 -3.67
CA GLY A 57 -26.25 -23.41 -5.02
C GLY A 57 -24.98 -24.17 -5.42
N ARG A 58 -24.25 -23.67 -6.43
CA ARG A 58 -22.97 -24.23 -6.91
C ARG A 58 -21.74 -23.63 -6.22
N ASN A 59 -21.92 -22.60 -5.40
CA ASN A 59 -20.86 -21.85 -4.77
C ASN A 59 -20.73 -22.19 -3.27
N LEU A 60 -19.55 -21.91 -2.72
CA LEU A 60 -19.30 -21.90 -1.28
C LEU A 60 -19.29 -20.44 -0.80
N ALA A 61 -20.02 -20.17 0.30
CA ALA A 61 -20.03 -18.87 0.96
C ALA A 61 -19.37 -18.98 2.33
N PRO A 62 -18.43 -18.08 2.69
CA PRO A 62 -17.80 -18.09 4.00
C PRO A 62 -18.78 -17.81 5.14
N LEU A 63 -18.65 -18.55 6.22
CA LEU A 63 -19.36 -18.32 7.48
C LEU A 63 -18.56 -17.36 8.38
N PRO A 64 -19.18 -16.77 9.43
CA PRO A 64 -18.45 -15.95 10.42
C PRO A 64 -17.24 -16.66 11.03
N THR A 65 -17.31 -17.99 11.19
CA THR A 65 -16.22 -18.85 11.66
C THR A 65 -15.01 -18.83 10.72
N ALA A 66 -15.22 -18.76 9.39
CA ALA A 66 -14.13 -18.63 8.42
C ALA A 66 -13.38 -17.30 8.58
N PHE A 67 -14.09 -16.18 8.74
CA PHE A 67 -13.45 -14.87 8.96
C PHE A 67 -12.68 -14.82 10.29
N ALA A 68 -13.22 -15.42 11.34
CA ALA A 68 -12.52 -15.52 12.62
C ALA A 68 -11.24 -16.36 12.49
N PHE A 69 -11.32 -17.53 11.84
CA PHE A 69 -10.18 -18.43 11.67
C PHE A 69 -9.12 -17.88 10.72
N ALA A 70 -9.51 -17.12 9.69
CA ALA A 70 -8.60 -16.57 8.69
C ALA A 70 -7.46 -15.75 9.32
N LYS A 71 -7.73 -14.97 10.37
CA LYS A 71 -6.72 -14.17 11.07
C LYS A 71 -5.63 -15.06 11.70
N TYR A 72 -6.01 -16.18 12.27
CA TYR A 72 -5.07 -17.12 12.89
C TYR A 72 -4.32 -17.95 11.85
N ALA A 73 -5.00 -18.42 10.81
CA ALA A 73 -4.40 -19.14 9.70
C ALA A 73 -3.32 -18.28 9.00
N GLN A 74 -3.60 -16.99 8.78
CA GLN A 74 -2.69 -16.03 8.19
C GLN A 74 -1.41 -15.87 9.02
N ARG A 75 -1.55 -15.69 10.33
CA ARG A 75 -0.41 -15.60 11.25
C ARG A 75 0.42 -16.89 11.27
N ALA A 76 -0.22 -18.05 11.29
CA ALA A 76 0.48 -19.34 11.31
C ALA A 76 1.32 -19.56 10.03
N VAL A 77 0.78 -19.22 8.87
CA VAL A 77 1.51 -19.29 7.58
C VAL A 77 2.66 -18.28 7.58
N ALA A 78 2.42 -17.03 7.95
CA ALA A 78 3.43 -15.98 7.97
C ALA A 78 4.60 -16.31 8.92
N GLU A 79 4.33 -16.78 10.14
CA GLU A 79 5.36 -17.20 11.11
C GLU A 79 6.20 -18.37 10.61
N THR A 80 5.57 -19.32 9.90
CA THR A 80 6.30 -20.45 9.33
C THR A 80 7.20 -20.03 8.18
N GLU A 81 6.71 -19.16 7.28
CA GLU A 81 7.51 -18.58 6.20
C GLU A 81 8.68 -17.77 6.76
N GLU A 82 8.47 -17.00 7.81
CA GLU A 82 9.53 -16.25 8.49
C GLU A 82 10.59 -17.19 9.09
N GLY A 83 10.17 -18.24 9.78
CA GLY A 83 11.08 -19.25 10.33
C GLY A 83 11.96 -19.90 9.26
N ILE A 84 11.35 -20.32 8.14
CA ILE A 84 12.08 -20.90 6.99
C ILE A 84 13.08 -19.88 6.42
N ARG A 85 12.67 -18.64 6.26
CA ARG A 85 13.54 -17.55 5.76
C ARG A 85 14.72 -17.33 6.69
N LYS A 86 14.47 -17.20 7.99
CA LYS A 86 15.50 -16.97 9.00
C LYS A 86 16.57 -18.06 9.03
N VAL A 87 16.14 -19.33 8.94
CA VAL A 87 17.06 -20.46 8.83
C VAL A 87 17.88 -20.42 7.56
N ARG A 88 17.26 -20.04 6.42
CA ARG A 88 17.98 -19.87 5.15
C ARG A 88 18.99 -18.72 5.20
N GLU A 89 18.62 -17.59 5.80
CA GLU A 89 19.53 -16.45 6.02
C GLU A 89 20.72 -16.84 6.90
N MET A 90 20.48 -17.55 8.00
CA MET A 90 21.55 -18.08 8.87
C MET A 90 22.47 -19.05 8.13
N ALA A 91 21.94 -19.80 7.17
CA ALA A 91 22.70 -20.70 6.30
C ALA A 91 23.39 -20.00 5.12
N GLY A 92 23.29 -18.66 5.03
CA GLY A 92 23.92 -17.87 3.97
C GLY A 92 23.13 -17.80 2.65
N PHE A 93 21.89 -18.31 2.62
CA PHE A 93 21.02 -18.21 1.45
C PHE A 93 20.24 -16.89 1.51
N ALA A 94 20.67 -15.88 0.76
CA ALA A 94 19.84 -14.70 0.51
C ALA A 94 18.65 -15.08 -0.36
N GLY A 95 17.46 -14.59 -0.03
CA GLY A 95 16.27 -14.77 -0.87
C GLY A 95 16.52 -14.20 -2.28
N THR A 96 16.07 -14.92 -3.30
CA THR A 96 16.19 -14.48 -4.71
C THR A 96 15.07 -13.54 -5.15
N ARG A 97 14.07 -13.32 -4.30
CA ARG A 97 12.87 -12.54 -4.61
C ARG A 97 12.57 -11.55 -3.49
N LEU A 98 12.14 -10.35 -3.85
CA LEU A 98 11.76 -9.28 -2.92
C LEU A 98 10.44 -8.66 -3.39
N LYS A 99 9.44 -8.68 -2.51
CA LYS A 99 8.10 -8.13 -2.76
C LYS A 99 7.99 -6.75 -2.12
N ILE A 100 7.91 -5.72 -2.94
CA ILE A 100 7.87 -4.32 -2.50
C ILE A 100 6.50 -3.73 -2.79
N GLY A 101 5.90 -3.07 -1.80
CA GLY A 101 4.70 -2.24 -1.99
C GLY A 101 5.06 -0.77 -2.14
N SER A 102 4.29 -0.02 -2.94
CA SER A 102 4.48 1.41 -3.10
C SER A 102 3.19 2.15 -3.43
N LEU A 103 3.13 3.42 -3.05
CA LEU A 103 2.11 4.33 -3.56
C LEU A 103 2.30 4.56 -5.07
N TYR A 104 1.19 4.71 -5.80
CA TYR A 104 1.20 5.00 -7.24
C TYR A 104 2.09 6.20 -7.59
N SER A 105 1.96 7.31 -6.87
CA SER A 105 2.70 8.55 -7.14
C SER A 105 4.22 8.43 -7.03
N LEU A 106 4.72 7.48 -6.24
CA LEU A 106 6.16 7.27 -6.07
C LEU A 106 6.80 6.60 -7.29
N THR A 107 5.99 5.97 -8.17
CA THR A 107 6.48 5.38 -9.42
C THR A 107 6.93 6.41 -10.44
N LEU A 108 6.57 7.69 -10.26
CA LEU A 108 6.97 8.76 -11.16
C LEU A 108 8.48 9.02 -11.13
N ARG A 109 9.11 8.98 -9.97
CA ARG A 109 10.53 9.31 -9.81
C ARG A 109 11.26 8.43 -8.79
N CYS A 110 10.67 8.22 -7.62
CA CYS A 110 11.33 7.57 -6.49
C CYS A 110 11.59 6.08 -6.74
N ILE A 111 10.54 5.31 -6.97
CA ILE A 111 10.62 3.85 -7.11
C ILE A 111 11.54 3.40 -8.24
N PRO A 112 11.50 3.98 -9.47
CA PRO A 112 12.43 3.59 -10.52
C PRO A 112 13.90 3.72 -10.10
N GLN A 113 14.26 4.82 -9.43
CA GLN A 113 15.65 5.04 -9.00
C GLN A 113 16.08 4.06 -7.90
N LEU A 114 15.19 3.79 -6.92
CA LEU A 114 15.45 2.80 -5.88
C LEU A 114 15.65 1.40 -6.46
N LEU A 115 14.78 0.99 -7.39
CA LEU A 115 14.87 -0.33 -8.01
C LEU A 115 16.09 -0.48 -8.92
N MET A 116 16.47 0.57 -9.65
CA MET A 116 17.71 0.57 -10.43
C MET A 116 18.93 0.42 -9.54
N GLY A 117 19.05 1.22 -8.47
CA GLY A 117 20.13 1.11 -7.50
C GLY A 117 20.18 -0.25 -6.84
N LEU A 118 19.03 -0.80 -6.46
CA LEU A 118 18.93 -2.13 -5.87
C LEU A 118 19.38 -3.23 -6.86
N LYS A 119 18.99 -3.15 -8.12
CA LYS A 119 19.40 -4.08 -9.18
C LYS A 119 20.91 -4.02 -9.48
N LEU A 120 21.53 -2.85 -9.38
CA LEU A 120 22.99 -2.73 -9.51
C LEU A 120 23.74 -3.43 -8.38
N ARG A 121 23.20 -3.42 -7.16
CA ARG A 121 23.80 -4.10 -5.99
C ARG A 121 23.48 -5.59 -5.93
N ARG A 122 22.32 -5.97 -6.44
CA ARG A 122 21.76 -7.33 -6.40
C ARG A 122 21.20 -7.72 -7.76
N PRO A 123 22.04 -7.99 -8.78
CA PRO A 123 21.59 -8.27 -10.15
C PRO A 123 20.61 -9.44 -10.25
N GLU A 124 20.85 -10.49 -9.45
CA GLU A 124 20.04 -11.72 -9.45
C GLU A 124 18.68 -11.57 -8.72
N LEU A 125 18.48 -10.47 -7.97
CA LEU A 125 17.28 -10.29 -7.19
C LEU A 125 16.06 -10.06 -8.11
N GLN A 126 15.06 -10.93 -8.01
CA GLN A 126 13.75 -10.71 -8.62
C GLN A 126 12.93 -9.77 -7.73
N ILE A 127 12.33 -8.76 -8.33
CA ILE A 127 11.56 -7.76 -7.59
C ILE A 127 10.12 -7.77 -8.11
N ASP A 128 9.17 -7.99 -7.19
CA ASP A 128 7.75 -7.83 -7.45
C ASP A 128 7.31 -6.50 -6.85
N LEU A 129 6.74 -5.63 -7.66
CA LEU A 129 6.19 -4.35 -7.22
C LEU A 129 4.67 -4.40 -7.18
N THR A 130 4.10 -4.13 -6.02
CA THR A 130 2.65 -3.98 -5.82
C THR A 130 2.32 -2.51 -5.55
N LEU A 131 1.34 -1.96 -6.26
CA LEU A 131 0.87 -0.60 -6.05
C LEU A 131 -0.47 -0.61 -5.31
N GLY A 132 -0.66 0.36 -4.40
CA GLY A 132 -1.88 0.45 -3.61
C GLY A 132 -1.95 1.72 -2.76
N SER A 133 -3.01 1.81 -1.96
CA SER A 133 -3.18 2.82 -0.92
C SER A 133 -2.31 2.51 0.31
N ASN A 134 -2.12 3.49 1.19
CA ASN A 134 -1.42 3.30 2.46
C ASN A 134 -2.02 2.13 3.25
N GLN A 135 -3.34 2.08 3.36
CA GLN A 135 -4.05 1.06 4.14
C GLN A 135 -3.87 -0.35 3.55
N GLU A 136 -3.98 -0.51 2.23
CA GLU A 136 -3.79 -1.80 1.56
C GLU A 136 -2.36 -2.30 1.69
N LEU A 137 -1.38 -1.40 1.53
CA LEU A 137 0.03 -1.73 1.64
C LEU A 137 0.43 -2.09 3.07
N LEU A 138 -0.02 -1.32 4.08
CA LEU A 138 0.22 -1.64 5.49
C LEU A 138 -0.37 -3.00 5.85
N ARG A 139 -1.62 -3.27 5.45
CA ARG A 139 -2.24 -4.59 5.65
C ARG A 139 -1.45 -5.70 4.98
N SER A 140 -0.95 -5.48 3.75
CA SER A 140 -0.19 -6.48 3.03
C SER A 140 1.20 -6.73 3.64
N LEU A 141 1.80 -5.73 4.28
CA LEU A 141 3.02 -5.88 5.07
C LEU A 141 2.77 -6.67 6.36
N ASP A 142 1.73 -6.34 7.11
CA ASP A 142 1.32 -7.02 8.33
C ASP A 142 0.99 -8.51 8.09
N GLU A 143 0.33 -8.79 6.97
CA GLU A 143 0.01 -10.16 6.52
C GLU A 143 1.21 -10.92 5.92
N GLY A 144 2.39 -10.34 5.85
CA GLY A 144 3.59 -10.95 5.27
C GLY A 144 3.53 -11.14 3.74
N ARG A 145 2.55 -10.55 3.06
CA ARG A 145 2.43 -10.60 1.59
C ARG A 145 3.44 -9.71 0.89
N LEU A 146 3.92 -8.68 1.57
CA LEU A 146 4.99 -7.78 1.14
C LEU A 146 6.15 -7.83 2.13
N ASP A 147 7.36 -7.69 1.62
CA ASP A 147 8.59 -7.68 2.41
C ASP A 147 8.93 -6.28 2.95
N ALA A 148 8.56 -5.27 2.18
CA ALA A 148 8.73 -3.86 2.52
C ALA A 148 7.72 -3.00 1.76
N ILE A 149 7.43 -1.80 2.28
CA ILE A 149 6.58 -0.83 1.61
C ILE A 149 7.19 0.56 1.64
N VAL A 150 6.95 1.36 0.60
CA VAL A 150 7.33 2.78 0.55
C VAL A 150 6.05 3.60 0.48
N ILE A 151 5.74 4.31 1.56
CA ILE A 151 4.49 5.05 1.73
C ILE A 151 4.72 6.43 2.33
N GLY A 152 3.70 7.29 2.31
CA GLY A 152 3.68 8.55 3.06
C GLY A 152 3.14 8.34 4.46
N LEU A 153 3.76 8.95 5.46
CA LEU A 153 3.32 8.95 6.84
C LEU A 153 3.15 10.39 7.35
N GLN A 154 2.22 10.59 8.26
CA GLN A 154 2.13 11.77 9.11
C GLN A 154 2.65 11.39 10.51
N GLY A 155 3.93 11.69 10.77
CA GLY A 155 4.61 11.28 12.00
C GLY A 155 5.31 9.91 11.93
N ALA A 156 5.71 9.41 13.08
CA ALA A 156 6.34 8.09 13.21
C ALA A 156 5.29 6.96 13.06
N PRO A 157 5.71 5.76 12.61
CA PRO A 157 4.80 4.62 12.59
C PRO A 157 4.35 4.28 14.03
N GLU A 158 3.07 4.00 14.20
CA GLU A 158 2.49 3.64 15.50
C GLU A 158 2.93 2.25 15.98
N ASP A 159 3.23 1.35 15.05
CA ASP A 159 3.63 -0.03 15.36
C ASP A 159 5.14 -0.10 15.66
N PRO A 160 5.55 -0.45 16.88
CA PRO A 160 6.96 -0.59 17.26
C PRO A 160 7.64 -1.80 16.59
N GLN A 161 6.89 -2.73 16.00
CA GLN A 161 7.42 -3.86 15.26
C GLN A 161 7.88 -3.48 13.83
N LEU A 162 7.54 -2.27 13.39
CA LEU A 162 8.03 -1.75 12.12
C LEU A 162 9.33 -0.97 12.30
N LEU A 163 10.23 -1.13 11.34
CA LEU A 163 11.41 -0.31 11.17
C LEU A 163 11.13 0.70 10.07
N ALA A 164 11.32 1.97 10.38
CA ALA A 164 11.11 3.08 9.47
C ALA A 164 12.43 3.67 8.99
N VAL A 165 12.58 3.86 7.69
CA VAL A 165 13.68 4.58 7.07
C VAL A 165 13.10 5.74 6.28
N PRO A 166 13.19 6.99 6.79
CA PRO A 166 12.68 8.16 6.09
C PRO A 166 13.50 8.44 4.84
N LEU A 167 12.83 8.86 3.76
CA LEU A 167 13.44 9.22 2.49
C LEU A 167 13.44 10.74 2.30
N PHE A 168 12.25 11.36 2.33
CA PHE A 168 12.09 12.80 2.16
C PHE A 168 10.73 13.28 2.67
N GLU A 169 10.64 14.55 2.96
CA GLU A 169 9.39 15.23 3.26
C GLU A 169 8.72 15.72 1.98
N ASP A 170 7.41 15.76 1.99
CA ASP A 170 6.57 16.13 0.87
C ASP A 170 5.36 16.94 1.36
N GLU A 171 5.17 18.10 0.77
CA GLU A 171 4.09 19.02 1.13
C GLU A 171 2.84 18.74 0.29
N VAL A 172 1.70 19.22 0.78
CA VAL A 172 0.41 19.14 0.09
C VAL A 172 0.07 20.50 -0.52
N TYR A 173 -0.37 20.49 -1.78
CA TYR A 173 -0.70 21.64 -2.60
C TYR A 173 -2.15 21.57 -3.07
N LEU A 174 -2.73 22.72 -3.41
CA LEU A 174 -3.97 22.75 -4.18
C LEU A 174 -3.67 22.33 -5.63
N ALA A 175 -4.29 21.25 -6.08
CA ALA A 175 -4.29 20.85 -7.48
C ALA A 175 -5.44 21.56 -8.20
N ALA A 176 -5.10 22.37 -9.16
CA ALA A 176 -6.02 23.19 -9.95
C ALA A 176 -5.90 22.86 -11.45
N PRO A 177 -6.97 22.96 -12.24
CA PRO A 177 -6.85 22.92 -13.70
C PRO A 177 -6.01 24.09 -14.21
N LEU A 178 -5.25 23.85 -15.27
CA LEU A 178 -4.43 24.89 -15.92
C LEU A 178 -5.29 26.11 -16.25
N GLY A 179 -4.77 27.30 -15.91
CA GLY A 179 -5.49 28.56 -16.11
C GLY A 179 -6.57 28.85 -15.05
N SER A 180 -6.51 28.18 -13.92
CA SER A 180 -7.36 28.45 -12.77
C SER A 180 -7.24 29.92 -12.32
N PRO A 181 -8.35 30.57 -11.86
CA PRO A 181 -8.31 31.95 -11.34
C PRO A 181 -7.44 32.09 -10.08
N TYR A 182 -7.06 30.99 -9.45
CA TYR A 182 -6.15 30.96 -8.29
C TYR A 182 -4.67 30.86 -8.69
N ALA A 183 -4.36 30.65 -9.98
CA ALA A 183 -3.00 30.62 -10.48
C ALA A 183 -2.29 31.96 -10.25
N GLY A 184 -1.00 31.91 -9.89
CA GLY A 184 -0.19 33.12 -9.65
C GLY A 184 -0.36 33.74 -8.25
N GLN A 185 -1.21 33.21 -7.39
CA GLN A 185 -1.24 33.58 -5.98
C GLN A 185 -0.03 32.99 -5.25
N ALA A 186 0.55 33.76 -4.32
CA ALA A 186 1.68 33.29 -3.51
C ALA A 186 1.27 32.09 -2.63
N ALA A 187 0.04 32.11 -2.13
CA ALA A 187 -0.58 31.03 -1.38
C ALA A 187 -2.11 31.11 -1.49
N VAL A 188 -2.78 29.98 -1.54
CA VAL A 188 -4.23 29.90 -1.70
C VAL A 188 -4.91 29.70 -0.34
N ASP A 189 -5.84 30.60 0.00
CA ASP A 189 -6.76 30.43 1.13
C ASP A 189 -7.92 29.52 0.71
N LEU A 190 -8.04 28.35 1.34
CA LEU A 190 -9.11 27.39 1.02
C LEU A 190 -10.52 27.96 1.20
N ARG A 191 -10.72 28.98 2.03
CA ARG A 191 -12.02 29.64 2.19
C ARG A 191 -12.50 30.34 0.93
N ALA A 192 -11.58 30.74 0.03
CA ALA A 192 -11.92 31.30 -1.27
C ALA A 192 -12.52 30.28 -2.24
N LEU A 193 -12.34 28.96 -1.96
CA LEU A 193 -12.85 27.87 -2.78
C LEU A 193 -14.17 27.28 -2.24
N LYS A 194 -14.90 27.97 -1.38
CA LYS A 194 -16.10 27.45 -0.71
C LYS A 194 -17.18 26.99 -1.68
N ASP A 195 -17.30 27.67 -2.82
CA ASP A 195 -18.31 27.36 -3.84
C ASP A 195 -17.79 26.48 -4.97
N GLU A 196 -16.52 26.06 -4.87
CA GLU A 196 -15.88 25.21 -5.86
C GLU A 196 -16.17 23.72 -5.64
N LYS A 197 -16.03 22.95 -6.71
CA LYS A 197 -16.18 21.48 -6.69
C LYS A 197 -14.85 20.80 -6.46
N PHE A 198 -14.87 19.68 -5.75
CA PHE A 198 -13.66 18.91 -5.45
C PHE A 198 -13.78 17.47 -5.92
N VAL A 199 -12.64 16.93 -6.33
CA VAL A 199 -12.41 15.50 -6.56
C VAL A 199 -11.44 15.02 -5.49
N THR A 200 -11.66 13.85 -4.88
CA THR A 200 -10.84 13.35 -3.77
C THR A 200 -10.47 11.89 -3.94
N LEU A 201 -9.41 11.47 -3.26
CA LEU A 201 -9.05 10.06 -3.12
C LEU A 201 -9.95 9.37 -2.09
N GLY A 202 -10.03 8.05 -2.16
CA GLY A 202 -10.65 7.22 -1.14
C GLY A 202 -9.94 7.28 0.21
N ASP A 203 -10.57 6.78 1.27
CA ASP A 203 -10.14 6.93 2.67
C ASP A 203 -8.83 6.21 3.03
N GLY A 204 -8.37 5.27 2.20
CA GLY A 204 -7.14 4.51 2.43
C GLY A 204 -5.81 5.27 2.19
N PHE A 205 -5.88 6.55 1.81
CA PHE A 205 -4.70 7.38 1.51
C PHE A 205 -4.45 8.44 2.58
N VAL A 206 -3.20 8.65 2.97
CA VAL A 206 -2.82 9.76 3.88
C VAL A 206 -3.20 11.12 3.29
N THR A 207 -3.14 11.28 1.96
CA THR A 207 -3.58 12.50 1.27
C THR A 207 -5.06 12.82 1.51
N SER A 208 -5.93 11.81 1.68
CA SER A 208 -7.34 12.02 2.03
C SER A 208 -7.49 12.58 3.44
N HIS A 209 -6.71 12.11 4.39
CA HIS A 209 -6.69 12.66 5.74
C HIS A 209 -6.18 14.11 5.75
N SER A 210 -5.15 14.42 4.95
CA SER A 210 -4.67 15.79 4.77
C SER A 210 -5.76 16.69 4.19
N PHE A 211 -6.52 16.20 3.20
CA PHE A 211 -7.66 16.90 2.61
C PHE A 211 -8.73 17.23 3.65
N GLU A 212 -9.19 16.24 4.40
CA GLU A 212 -10.21 16.42 5.44
C GLU A 212 -9.74 17.37 6.54
N HIS A 213 -8.48 17.25 6.96
CA HIS A 213 -7.89 18.11 7.97
C HIS A 213 -7.85 19.57 7.53
N ALA A 214 -7.36 19.85 6.30
CA ALA A 214 -7.26 21.19 5.75
C ALA A 214 -8.64 21.87 5.65
N PHE A 215 -9.67 21.16 5.18
CA PHE A 215 -11.01 21.72 5.07
C PHE A 215 -11.71 21.88 6.44
N ARG A 216 -11.41 21.04 7.40
CA ARG A 216 -11.85 21.24 8.78
C ARG A 216 -11.27 22.54 9.37
N GLN A 217 -10.00 22.85 9.10
CA GLN A 217 -9.37 24.11 9.48
C GLN A 217 -9.95 25.31 8.70
N ALA A 218 -10.32 25.12 7.44
CA ALA A 218 -11.00 26.14 6.63
C ALA A 218 -12.42 26.45 7.13
N GLY A 219 -13.00 25.58 7.98
CA GLY A 219 -14.29 25.78 8.62
C GLY A 219 -15.50 25.42 7.76
N TYR A 220 -15.33 24.62 6.71
CA TYR A 220 -16.43 24.13 5.89
C TYR A 220 -16.18 22.73 5.32
N VAL A 221 -17.25 22.06 4.88
CA VAL A 221 -17.19 20.79 4.17
C VAL A 221 -17.19 21.07 2.66
N PRO A 222 -16.15 20.65 1.92
CA PRO A 222 -16.07 20.91 0.48
C PRO A 222 -17.12 20.08 -0.29
N GLN A 223 -17.63 20.63 -1.38
CA GLN A 223 -18.51 19.91 -2.29
C GLN A 223 -17.73 18.87 -3.09
N THR A 224 -17.63 17.66 -2.56
CA THR A 224 -16.99 16.54 -3.28
C THR A 224 -17.96 15.96 -4.30
N VAL A 225 -17.62 16.10 -5.59
CA VAL A 225 -18.42 15.60 -6.71
C VAL A 225 -18.02 14.20 -7.15
N LEU A 226 -16.79 13.77 -6.86
CA LEU A 226 -16.29 12.46 -7.24
C LEU A 226 -15.18 12.01 -6.29
N ARG A 227 -15.16 10.70 -6.00
CA ARG A 227 -14.09 10.04 -5.23
C ARG A 227 -13.48 8.93 -6.09
N VAL A 228 -12.15 8.86 -6.16
CA VAL A 228 -11.41 7.90 -6.98
C VAL A 228 -10.41 7.09 -6.14
N SER A 229 -9.96 5.97 -6.70
CA SER A 229 -9.08 5.01 -6.02
C SER A 229 -7.60 5.17 -6.33
N ASP A 230 -7.22 6.08 -7.23
CA ASP A 230 -5.82 6.35 -7.56
C ASP A 230 -5.56 7.81 -7.93
N ILE A 231 -4.33 8.23 -7.69
CA ILE A 231 -3.91 9.63 -7.84
C ILE A 231 -3.82 10.08 -9.30
N PHE A 232 -3.56 9.17 -10.24
CA PHE A 232 -3.43 9.53 -11.66
C PHE A 232 -4.80 9.80 -12.29
N SER A 233 -5.80 8.99 -11.95
CA SER A 233 -7.19 9.25 -12.31
C SER A 233 -7.66 10.58 -11.73
N LEU A 234 -7.32 10.87 -10.47
CA LEU A 234 -7.65 12.15 -9.84
C LEU A 234 -7.04 13.33 -10.59
N MET A 235 -5.76 13.27 -10.91
CA MET A 235 -5.07 14.33 -11.66
C MET A 235 -5.68 14.57 -13.04
N ASN A 236 -6.05 13.50 -13.76
CA ASN A 236 -6.72 13.61 -15.04
C ASN A 236 -8.09 14.29 -14.94
N LEU A 237 -8.85 14.01 -13.88
CA LEU A 237 -10.16 14.63 -13.64
C LEU A 237 -10.00 16.12 -13.29
N VAL A 238 -9.03 16.48 -12.44
CA VAL A 238 -8.71 17.89 -12.17
C VAL A 238 -8.29 18.60 -13.45
N GLY A 239 -7.36 18.04 -14.22
CA GLY A 239 -6.94 18.60 -15.50
C GLY A 239 -8.03 18.66 -16.57
N GLY A 240 -9.10 17.88 -16.41
CA GLY A 240 -10.33 17.92 -17.21
C GLY A 240 -11.37 18.94 -16.73
N GLY A 241 -11.08 19.70 -15.65
CA GLY A 241 -11.98 20.72 -15.13
C GLY A 241 -13.14 20.17 -14.27
N MET A 242 -13.07 18.93 -13.78
CA MET A 242 -14.11 18.35 -12.91
C MET A 242 -14.15 18.99 -11.52
N GLY A 243 -13.09 19.71 -11.13
CA GLY A 243 -12.96 20.36 -9.83
C GLY A 243 -11.51 20.44 -9.39
N TYR A 244 -11.32 20.82 -8.14
CA TYR A 244 -10.02 20.95 -7.48
C TYR A 244 -9.72 19.73 -6.60
N SER A 245 -8.47 19.63 -6.15
CA SER A 245 -8.09 18.62 -5.15
C SER A 245 -6.92 19.10 -4.29
N LEU A 246 -6.57 18.35 -3.25
CA LEU A 246 -5.29 18.51 -2.55
C LEU A 246 -4.39 17.33 -2.91
N LEU A 247 -3.19 17.63 -3.42
CA LEU A 247 -2.24 16.65 -3.89
C LEU A 247 -0.83 16.90 -3.34
N PRO A 248 -0.05 15.83 -3.13
CA PRO A 248 1.35 15.96 -2.68
C PRO A 248 2.23 16.52 -3.80
N GLY A 249 3.25 17.31 -3.42
CA GLY A 249 4.17 17.97 -4.36
C GLY A 249 4.97 17.02 -5.25
N ARG A 250 5.16 15.77 -4.82
CA ARG A 250 5.86 14.76 -5.62
C ARG A 250 5.23 14.45 -6.97
N VAL A 251 3.96 14.83 -7.20
CA VAL A 251 3.29 14.67 -8.50
C VAL A 251 3.48 15.86 -9.42
N ALA A 252 4.21 16.89 -9.00
CA ALA A 252 4.50 18.06 -9.83
C ALA A 252 5.11 17.65 -11.17
N GLY A 253 4.62 18.29 -12.26
CA GLY A 253 5.09 18.04 -13.61
C GLY A 253 4.60 16.74 -14.24
N PHE A 254 3.74 15.95 -13.58
CA PHE A 254 3.16 14.76 -14.20
C PHE A 254 2.15 15.11 -15.30
N SER A 255 1.37 16.14 -15.11
CA SER A 255 0.38 16.58 -16.09
C SER A 255 0.54 18.06 -16.36
N ALA A 256 0.71 18.42 -17.64
CA ALA A 256 0.76 19.83 -18.06
C ALA A 256 -0.61 20.54 -17.96
N ARG A 257 -1.66 19.85 -17.58
CA ARG A 257 -3.02 20.40 -17.42
C ARG A 257 -3.39 20.67 -15.95
N VAL A 258 -2.48 20.40 -15.02
CA VAL A 258 -2.70 20.58 -13.59
C VAL A 258 -1.59 21.43 -13.02
N ASP A 259 -1.96 22.52 -12.37
CA ASP A 259 -1.07 23.35 -11.58
C ASP A 259 -1.15 22.92 -10.11
N LEU A 260 -0.01 22.84 -9.44
CA LEU A 260 0.07 22.70 -8.00
C LEU A 260 0.36 24.06 -7.38
N LEU A 261 -0.62 24.59 -6.66
CA LEU A 261 -0.57 25.91 -6.06
C LEU A 261 -0.31 25.80 -4.56
N PRO A 262 0.63 26.58 -4.00
CA PRO A 262 0.88 26.55 -2.55
C PRO A 262 -0.38 26.88 -1.75
N LEU A 263 -0.57 26.20 -0.63
CA LEU A 263 -1.63 26.51 0.32
C LEU A 263 -1.14 27.53 1.34
N ASP A 264 -2.07 28.33 1.88
CA ASP A 264 -1.80 29.15 3.05
C ASP A 264 -1.31 28.28 4.21
N GLU A 265 -0.33 28.77 4.99
CA GLU A 265 0.33 28.04 6.09
C GLU A 265 -0.66 27.41 7.09
N ARG A 266 -1.83 28.00 7.25
CA ARG A 266 -2.91 27.45 8.10
C ARG A 266 -3.37 26.05 7.67
N TYR A 267 -3.18 25.71 6.40
CA TYR A 267 -3.61 24.44 5.84
C TYR A 267 -2.42 23.54 5.45
N ALA A 268 -1.20 23.99 5.78
CA ALA A 268 0.01 23.24 5.49
C ALA A 268 -0.06 21.83 6.10
N SER A 269 0.26 20.85 5.31
CA SER A 269 0.33 19.45 5.72
C SER A 269 1.54 18.79 5.07
N HIS A 270 2.30 18.09 5.88
CA HIS A 270 3.51 17.39 5.45
C HIS A 270 3.32 15.88 5.58
N GLN A 271 3.93 15.16 4.66
CA GLN A 271 4.04 13.71 4.70
C GLN A 271 5.52 13.34 4.60
N THR A 272 6.00 12.46 5.44
CA THR A 272 7.33 11.88 5.28
C THR A 272 7.22 10.61 4.45
N ILE A 273 7.83 10.58 3.27
CA ILE A 273 7.95 9.35 2.49
C ILE A 273 8.96 8.44 3.18
N THR A 274 8.52 7.25 3.52
CA THR A 274 9.22 6.35 4.41
C THR A 274 9.17 4.91 3.88
N LEU A 275 10.30 4.22 3.92
CA LEU A 275 10.35 2.77 3.78
C LEU A 275 9.98 2.15 5.12
N LEU A 276 9.03 1.23 5.12
CA LEU A 276 8.66 0.40 6.26
C LEU A 276 8.97 -1.06 5.97
N LEU A 277 9.49 -1.76 6.97
CA LEU A 277 9.70 -3.20 6.96
C LEU A 277 9.56 -3.77 8.37
N ALA A 278 9.29 -5.07 8.49
CA ALA A 278 9.22 -5.71 9.80
C ALA A 278 10.59 -5.67 10.50
N ARG A 279 10.63 -5.27 11.78
CA ARG A 279 11.85 -5.20 12.60
C ARG A 279 12.56 -6.55 12.71
N THR A 280 11.81 -7.64 12.70
CA THR A 280 12.36 -9.01 12.69
C THR A 280 13.24 -9.28 11.48
N ARG A 281 13.08 -8.49 10.39
CA ARG A 281 13.82 -8.60 9.12
C ARG A 281 14.90 -7.53 8.94
N GLU A 282 15.29 -6.83 9.98
CA GLU A 282 16.29 -5.75 9.91
C GLU A 282 17.66 -6.22 9.38
N ARG A 283 17.96 -7.52 9.47
CA ARG A 283 19.23 -8.12 9.01
C ARG A 283 19.14 -8.80 7.64
N ASP A 284 18.00 -8.80 6.99
CA ASP A 284 17.83 -9.36 5.64
C ASP A 284 18.72 -8.58 4.63
N PRO A 285 19.64 -9.23 3.94
CA PRO A 285 20.59 -8.55 3.06
C PRO A 285 19.94 -7.77 1.91
N ASN A 286 18.78 -8.22 1.42
CA ASN A 286 18.04 -7.53 0.36
C ASN A 286 17.33 -6.29 0.90
N LEU A 287 16.75 -6.38 2.10
CA LEU A 287 16.12 -5.23 2.77
C LEU A 287 17.17 -4.20 3.23
N LEU A 288 18.34 -4.64 3.70
CA LEU A 288 19.46 -3.74 3.99
C LEU A 288 19.92 -2.99 2.74
N ALA A 289 20.03 -3.69 1.60
CA ALA A 289 20.37 -3.05 0.33
C ALA A 289 19.30 -2.04 -0.11
N LEU A 290 17.99 -2.38 0.01
CA LEU A 290 16.91 -1.46 -0.26
C LEU A 290 16.94 -0.25 0.68
N ALA A 291 17.13 -0.44 1.97
CA ALA A 291 17.22 0.63 2.95
C ALA A 291 18.42 1.57 2.67
N ALA A 292 19.54 1.03 2.19
CA ALA A 292 20.69 1.83 1.78
C ALA A 292 20.34 2.71 0.56
N GLU A 293 19.65 2.17 -0.45
CA GLU A 293 19.19 2.95 -1.60
C GLU A 293 18.21 4.04 -1.17
N CYS A 294 17.29 3.76 -0.25
CA CYS A 294 16.37 4.75 0.29
C CYS A 294 17.10 5.91 0.97
N ARG A 295 18.11 5.64 1.80
CA ARG A 295 18.91 6.67 2.46
C ARG A 295 19.70 7.51 1.43
N MET A 296 20.29 6.88 0.42
CA MET A 296 21.01 7.59 -0.63
C MET A 296 20.08 8.46 -1.48
N TYR A 297 18.87 7.98 -1.76
CA TYR A 297 17.86 8.75 -2.48
C TYR A 297 17.49 10.02 -1.70
N GLY A 298 17.21 9.89 -0.40
CA GLY A 298 16.92 11.01 0.48
C GLY A 298 18.05 12.04 0.53
N ALA A 299 19.31 11.59 0.70
CA ALA A 299 20.48 12.46 0.74
C ALA A 299 20.65 13.27 -0.57
N ARG A 300 20.53 12.62 -1.74
CA ARG A 300 20.62 13.31 -3.05
C ARG A 300 19.53 14.36 -3.24
N ARG A 301 18.33 14.14 -2.70
CA ARG A 301 17.24 15.09 -2.84
C ARG A 301 17.42 16.34 -1.98
N LEU A 302 18.12 16.24 -0.87
CA LEU A 302 18.50 17.38 -0.03
C LEU A 302 19.58 18.26 -0.68
N GLU A 303 20.38 17.72 -1.60
CA GLU A 303 21.45 18.43 -2.31
C GLU A 303 20.96 19.14 -3.59
N LEU A 304 19.78 18.80 -4.12
CA LEU A 304 19.20 19.45 -5.28
C LEU A 304 18.31 20.62 -4.82
N PRO A 305 18.56 21.87 -5.26
CA PRO A 305 17.65 22.98 -5.00
C PRO A 305 16.26 22.69 -5.59
N ALA A 306 15.23 23.12 -4.87
CA ALA A 306 13.83 22.92 -5.20
C ALA A 306 13.41 23.54 -6.54
#